data_0b19bb7d6a42b1f8ab2d1f1230c2d2e7
#
_entry.id   0b19bb7d6a42b1f8ab2d1f1230c2d2e7
#
_cell.length_a   1.000
_cell.length_b   1.000
_cell.length_c   1.000
_cell.angle_alpha   90.00
_cell.angle_beta   90.00
_cell.angle_gamma   90.00
#
_symmetry.space_group_name_H-M   'P 1'
#
loop_
_entity.id
_entity.type
_entity.pdbx_description
1 polymer ?
#
loop_
_entity_poly.entity_id
_entity_poly.type
_entity_poly.pdbx_seq_one_letter_code
_entity_poly.pdbx_strand_id
1 'polypeptide(L)'
;MRKLDGGYSSEVDAVEEKEWYRLLHQFDDANMYQTWAYGQVRNGRRNISHLLVKEQGRVIAIAQSRIVKAPLVGAGIAYVMWGPLWRPREARADAEVFRQVIRALRNEYVCRRGLLLRIYPILFDDDSPCFLSILAEEGFTRAGDEHGSRTIIMDLNRPLDELRQALRPHWQRELKVAEKQKLEIVEGSEDELFEIFIDMYREMVARKKFREPNDIDEFRTIQQRLPVESKMKIMLCRSSEGMCSGLICSVVGGTAIYLFGATSTTGMKSRGSYLLQWKLIEWLKCGRVARYDLNGINPETNPGTYKFKRDLGGDKGRDVRFLGRFESCESIVSVASVSVGERLKSIAGSMMKK
;
A
#
# COMPACT_ATOMS: atom_id res chain seq x y z
N MET A 1 -4.19 -26.19 -16.05
CA MET A 1 -2.99 -25.33 -15.93
C MET A 1 -2.56 -24.88 -17.33
N ARG A 2 -2.22 -23.61 -17.49
CA ARG A 2 -1.63 -23.07 -18.73
C ARG A 2 -0.12 -23.05 -18.60
N LYS A 3 0.62 -23.52 -19.59
CA LYS A 3 2.09 -23.49 -19.57
C LYS A 3 2.57 -22.03 -19.59
N LEU A 4 3.62 -21.72 -18.81
CA LEU A 4 4.34 -20.46 -18.99
C LEU A 4 5.04 -20.48 -20.35
N ASP A 5 5.20 -19.32 -20.96
CA ASP A 5 5.82 -19.23 -22.28
C ASP A 5 7.31 -19.59 -22.23
N GLY A 6 7.91 -19.86 -23.39
CA GLY A 6 9.30 -20.33 -23.46
C GLY A 6 10.26 -19.35 -22.79
N GLY A 7 11.13 -19.88 -21.92
CA GLY A 7 12.09 -19.08 -21.13
C GLY A 7 11.59 -18.65 -19.74
N TYR A 8 10.27 -18.74 -19.47
CA TYR A 8 9.70 -18.42 -18.16
C TYR A 8 9.56 -19.65 -17.27
N SER A 9 9.81 -19.46 -15.99
CA SER A 9 9.59 -20.46 -14.94
C SER A 9 9.08 -19.80 -13.67
N SER A 10 8.48 -20.59 -12.78
CA SER A 10 8.02 -20.10 -11.47
C SER A 10 8.48 -21.02 -10.34
N GLU A 11 8.83 -20.41 -9.20
CA GLU A 11 9.16 -21.09 -7.95
C GLU A 11 8.25 -20.59 -6.84
N VAL A 12 7.86 -21.50 -5.94
CA VAL A 12 6.94 -21.18 -4.86
C VAL A 12 7.52 -21.66 -3.54
N ASP A 13 7.51 -20.77 -2.53
CA ASP A 13 7.97 -21.03 -1.18
C ASP A 13 9.45 -21.50 -1.09
N ALA A 14 10.25 -21.13 -2.09
CA ALA A 14 11.68 -21.47 -2.21
C ALA A 14 12.62 -20.32 -1.79
N VAL A 15 12.09 -19.18 -1.34
CA VAL A 15 12.85 -17.99 -0.96
C VAL A 15 12.83 -17.81 0.56
N GLU A 16 13.96 -17.37 1.11
CA GLU A 16 14.06 -16.96 2.52
C GLU A 16 13.84 -15.46 2.70
N GLU A 17 13.57 -15.03 3.93
CA GLU A 17 13.23 -13.65 4.27
C GLU A 17 14.28 -12.63 3.80
N LYS A 18 15.57 -12.91 4.03
CA LYS A 18 16.66 -12.01 3.61
C LYS A 18 16.70 -11.83 2.10
N GLU A 19 16.55 -12.93 1.36
CA GLU A 19 16.54 -12.89 -0.10
C GLU A 19 15.28 -12.21 -0.63
N TRP A 20 14.12 -12.42 0.03
CA TRP A 20 12.89 -11.73 -0.31
C TRP A 20 13.05 -10.21 -0.28
N TYR A 21 13.66 -9.65 0.78
CA TYR A 21 13.91 -8.20 0.86
C TYR A 21 14.87 -7.73 -0.22
N ARG A 22 15.93 -8.51 -0.52
CA ARG A 22 16.85 -8.18 -1.62
C ARG A 22 16.13 -8.11 -2.97
N LEU A 23 15.23 -9.04 -3.24
CA LEU A 23 14.41 -9.05 -4.45
C LEU A 23 13.40 -7.91 -4.45
N LEU A 24 12.72 -7.67 -3.34
CA LEU A 24 11.71 -6.63 -3.20
C LEU A 24 12.23 -5.26 -3.63
N HIS A 25 13.46 -4.90 -3.25
CA HIS A 25 14.08 -3.64 -3.61
C HIS A 25 14.45 -3.51 -5.10
N GLN A 26 14.33 -4.58 -5.89
CA GLN A 26 14.54 -4.52 -7.34
C GLN A 26 13.30 -4.06 -8.12
N PHE A 27 12.17 -3.87 -7.46
CA PHE A 27 10.91 -3.50 -8.10
C PHE A 27 10.48 -2.07 -7.77
N ASP A 28 10.05 -1.34 -8.79
CA ASP A 28 9.51 0.02 -8.66
C ASP A 28 8.13 0.04 -7.97
N ASP A 29 7.33 -0.99 -8.20
CA ASP A 29 6.01 -1.18 -7.61
C ASP A 29 6.05 -1.91 -6.26
N ALA A 30 7.26 -2.14 -5.70
CA ALA A 30 7.41 -2.66 -4.35
C ALA A 30 6.74 -1.74 -3.32
N ASN A 31 6.10 -2.35 -2.34
CA ASN A 31 5.36 -1.65 -1.30
C ASN A 31 5.37 -2.44 0.01
N MET A 32 4.98 -1.79 1.10
CA MET A 32 5.04 -2.40 2.43
C MET A 32 4.11 -3.61 2.59
N TYR A 33 3.02 -3.68 1.85
CA TYR A 33 2.06 -4.79 1.93
C TYR A 33 2.62 -6.10 1.35
N GLN A 34 3.67 -6.01 0.54
CA GLN A 34 4.42 -7.13 0.00
C GLN A 34 5.70 -7.43 0.80
N THR A 35 5.94 -6.73 1.93
CA THR A 35 7.06 -7.06 2.83
C THR A 35 6.78 -8.31 3.63
N TRP A 36 7.83 -9.06 3.93
CA TRP A 36 7.75 -10.26 4.77
C TRP A 36 7.16 -9.95 6.14
N ALA A 37 7.62 -8.88 6.79
CA ALA A 37 7.14 -8.43 8.09
C ALA A 37 5.63 -8.17 8.09
N TYR A 38 5.10 -7.48 7.08
CA TYR A 38 3.66 -7.25 6.94
C TYR A 38 2.88 -8.57 6.86
N GLY A 39 3.36 -9.49 6.01
CA GLY A 39 2.75 -10.81 5.89
C GLY A 39 2.72 -11.57 7.21
N GLN A 40 3.84 -11.61 7.91
CA GLN A 40 3.96 -12.33 9.19
C GLN A 40 3.07 -11.75 10.30
N VAL A 41 3.04 -10.43 10.46
CA VAL A 41 2.25 -9.78 11.52
C VAL A 41 0.76 -9.93 11.27
N ARG A 42 0.32 -9.66 10.04
CA ARG A 42 -1.12 -9.69 9.69
C ARG A 42 -1.70 -11.11 9.56
N ASN A 43 -0.89 -12.10 9.25
CA ASN A 43 -1.41 -13.42 8.83
C ASN A 43 -0.80 -14.59 9.60
N GLY A 44 0.32 -14.37 10.31
CA GLY A 44 1.13 -15.44 10.87
C GLY A 44 1.98 -16.17 9.81
N ARG A 45 3.17 -16.59 10.18
CA ARG A 45 4.18 -17.17 9.26
C ARG A 45 3.67 -18.35 8.43
N ARG A 46 2.79 -19.18 8.99
CA ARG A 46 2.25 -20.39 8.31
C ARG A 46 1.22 -20.09 7.23
N ASN A 47 0.72 -18.86 7.17
CA ASN A 47 -0.35 -18.45 6.28
C ASN A 47 0.13 -17.54 5.15
N ILE A 48 1.43 -17.44 4.93
CA ILE A 48 2.04 -16.69 3.81
C ILE A 48 2.69 -17.65 2.84
N SER A 49 2.68 -17.28 1.57
CA SER A 49 3.30 -18.03 0.47
C SER A 49 3.93 -17.03 -0.48
N HIS A 50 5.12 -17.35 -1.00
CA HIS A 50 5.92 -16.48 -1.85
C HIS A 50 6.08 -17.11 -3.23
N LEU A 51 5.77 -16.39 -4.28
CA LEU A 51 5.92 -16.82 -5.66
C LEU A 51 6.95 -15.93 -6.34
N LEU A 52 7.90 -16.55 -7.04
CA LEU A 52 8.88 -15.92 -7.90
C LEU A 52 8.59 -16.34 -9.35
N VAL A 53 8.67 -15.40 -10.29
CA VAL A 53 8.69 -15.69 -11.73
C VAL A 53 10.03 -15.30 -12.27
N LYS A 54 10.63 -16.19 -13.04
CA LYS A 54 11.95 -16.03 -13.64
C LYS A 54 11.85 -16.09 -15.16
N GLU A 55 12.64 -15.26 -15.81
CA GLU A 55 12.92 -15.33 -17.23
C GLU A 55 14.40 -15.63 -17.42
N GLN A 56 14.73 -16.74 -18.11
CA GLN A 56 16.10 -17.20 -18.29
C GLN A 56 16.93 -17.23 -16.97
N GLY A 57 16.28 -17.63 -15.87
CA GLY A 57 16.90 -17.72 -14.55
C GLY A 57 16.91 -16.41 -13.73
N ARG A 58 16.64 -15.25 -14.33
CA ARG A 58 16.54 -13.95 -13.63
C ARG A 58 15.13 -13.75 -13.09
N VAL A 59 15.00 -13.36 -11.83
CA VAL A 59 13.70 -12.98 -11.23
C VAL A 59 13.20 -11.68 -11.86
N ILE A 60 11.98 -11.74 -12.43
CA ILE A 60 11.34 -10.62 -13.13
C ILE A 60 9.99 -10.21 -12.54
N ALA A 61 9.40 -11.06 -11.69
CA ALA A 61 8.20 -10.72 -10.92
C ALA A 61 8.15 -11.53 -9.64
N ILE A 62 7.52 -10.98 -8.60
CA ILE A 62 7.34 -11.63 -7.31
C ILE A 62 5.95 -11.35 -6.74
N ALA A 63 5.44 -12.24 -5.87
CA ALA A 63 4.20 -12.01 -5.15
C ALA A 63 4.20 -12.68 -3.78
N GLN A 64 3.85 -11.94 -2.73
CA GLN A 64 3.50 -12.48 -1.44
C GLN A 64 2.00 -12.69 -1.36
N SER A 65 1.58 -13.89 -1.02
CA SER A 65 0.17 -14.28 -0.89
C SER A 65 -0.14 -14.64 0.55
N ARG A 66 -1.31 -14.22 1.03
CA ARG A 66 -1.89 -14.74 2.26
C ARG A 66 -2.78 -15.93 1.92
N ILE A 67 -2.61 -17.05 2.61
CA ILE A 67 -3.42 -18.26 2.45
C ILE A 67 -4.36 -18.40 3.65
N VAL A 68 -5.66 -18.51 3.39
CA VAL A 68 -6.67 -18.82 4.41
C VAL A 68 -7.42 -20.07 3.98
N LYS A 69 -7.26 -21.16 4.72
CA LYS A 69 -7.93 -22.43 4.46
C LYS A 69 -9.09 -22.65 5.42
N ALA A 70 -10.20 -23.18 4.91
CA ALA A 70 -11.28 -23.69 5.73
C ALA A 70 -10.80 -24.97 6.45
N PRO A 71 -11.04 -25.11 7.75
CA PRO A 71 -10.67 -26.32 8.47
C PRO A 71 -11.28 -27.56 7.83
N LEU A 72 -10.52 -28.67 7.76
CA LEU A 72 -10.94 -30.00 7.32
C LEU A 72 -11.28 -30.17 5.82
N VAL A 73 -11.44 -29.10 5.05
CA VAL A 73 -11.95 -29.18 3.65
C VAL A 73 -10.84 -28.96 2.61
N GLY A 74 -9.67 -28.47 3.00
CA GLY A 74 -8.58 -28.15 2.08
C GLY A 74 -8.86 -26.97 1.13
N ALA A 75 -10.11 -26.51 1.07
CA ALA A 75 -10.56 -25.34 0.32
C ALA A 75 -10.22 -24.04 1.02
N GLY A 76 -10.26 -22.92 0.29
CA GLY A 76 -9.98 -21.62 0.88
C GLY A 76 -9.66 -20.56 -0.14
N ILE A 77 -8.90 -19.56 0.30
CA ILE A 77 -8.57 -18.41 -0.52
C ILE A 77 -7.10 -18.03 -0.38
N ALA A 78 -6.50 -17.62 -1.49
CA ALA A 78 -5.22 -16.94 -1.57
C ALA A 78 -5.45 -15.46 -1.89
N TYR A 79 -4.86 -14.56 -1.09
CA TYR A 79 -4.92 -13.11 -1.30
C TYR A 79 -3.56 -12.57 -1.69
N VAL A 80 -3.47 -11.84 -2.79
CA VAL A 80 -2.31 -11.03 -3.17
C VAL A 80 -2.70 -9.55 -3.02
N MET A 81 -2.26 -8.92 -1.93
CA MET A 81 -2.58 -7.53 -1.63
C MET A 81 -1.54 -6.60 -2.24
N TRP A 82 -1.99 -5.64 -3.04
CA TRP A 82 -1.11 -4.64 -3.69
C TRP A 82 0.06 -5.28 -4.43
N GLY A 83 -0.26 -6.31 -5.19
CA GLY A 83 0.64 -7.12 -6.01
C GLY A 83 -0.13 -7.91 -7.07
N PRO A 84 0.58 -8.67 -7.94
CA PRO A 84 2.03 -8.96 -7.89
C PRO A 84 2.91 -7.76 -8.17
N LEU A 85 4.21 -7.84 -7.84
CA LEU A 85 5.24 -6.89 -8.23
C LEU A 85 5.88 -7.38 -9.53
N TRP A 86 5.82 -6.54 -10.56
CA TRP A 86 6.22 -6.92 -11.92
C TRP A 86 6.84 -5.77 -12.72
N ARG A 87 7.13 -4.65 -12.04
CA ARG A 87 7.80 -3.49 -12.64
C ARG A 87 9.21 -3.38 -12.10
N PRO A 88 10.21 -4.09 -12.68
CA PRO A 88 11.59 -3.98 -12.23
C PRO A 88 12.08 -2.54 -12.34
N ARG A 89 12.95 -2.13 -11.42
CA ARG A 89 13.68 -0.85 -11.54
C ARG A 89 14.49 -0.87 -12.83
N GLU A 90 14.64 0.28 -13.45
CA GLU A 90 15.45 0.46 -14.67
C GLU A 90 14.91 -0.26 -15.92
N ALA A 91 13.74 -0.87 -15.84
CA ALA A 91 13.06 -1.48 -16.98
C ALA A 91 11.70 -0.85 -17.24
N ARG A 92 11.27 -0.86 -18.49
CA ARG A 92 9.88 -0.51 -18.81
C ARG A 92 8.94 -1.60 -18.30
N ALA A 93 7.76 -1.19 -17.86
CA ALA A 93 6.69 -2.14 -17.53
C ALA A 93 6.33 -2.96 -18.78
N ASP A 94 6.47 -4.27 -18.70
CA ASP A 94 6.21 -5.20 -19.80
C ASP A 94 4.90 -5.94 -19.54
N ALA A 95 3.96 -5.82 -20.46
CA ALA A 95 2.66 -6.48 -20.40
C ALA A 95 2.79 -8.01 -20.40
N GLU A 96 3.83 -8.55 -21.06
CA GLU A 96 4.08 -9.98 -21.06
C GLU A 96 4.56 -10.48 -19.69
N VAL A 97 5.44 -9.75 -19.02
CA VAL A 97 5.84 -10.07 -17.63
C VAL A 97 4.60 -10.08 -16.72
N PHE A 98 3.68 -9.11 -16.88
CA PHE A 98 2.42 -9.11 -16.15
C PHE A 98 1.60 -10.35 -16.45
N ARG A 99 1.44 -10.73 -17.72
CA ARG A 99 0.73 -11.97 -18.14
C ARG A 99 1.32 -13.19 -17.48
N GLN A 100 2.64 -13.34 -17.52
CA GLN A 100 3.32 -14.53 -17.00
C GLN A 100 3.18 -14.65 -15.47
N VAL A 101 3.25 -13.54 -14.72
CA VAL A 101 3.05 -13.61 -13.26
C VAL A 101 1.59 -13.89 -12.89
N ILE A 102 0.61 -13.33 -13.61
CA ILE A 102 -0.81 -13.63 -13.42
C ILE A 102 -1.09 -15.11 -13.71
N ARG A 103 -0.53 -15.65 -14.80
CA ARG A 103 -0.62 -17.07 -15.16
C ARG A 103 0.03 -17.98 -14.12
N ALA A 104 1.22 -17.62 -13.61
CA ALA A 104 1.91 -18.37 -12.58
C ALA A 104 1.10 -18.41 -11.26
N LEU A 105 0.56 -17.28 -10.82
CA LEU A 105 -0.32 -17.19 -9.67
C LEU A 105 -1.55 -18.07 -9.80
N ARG A 106 -2.22 -18.02 -10.96
CA ARG A 106 -3.39 -18.86 -11.24
C ARG A 106 -3.03 -20.35 -11.24
N ASN A 107 -1.95 -20.72 -11.91
CA ASN A 107 -1.48 -22.11 -11.96
C ASN A 107 -1.23 -22.67 -10.57
N GLU A 108 -0.57 -21.90 -9.70
CA GLU A 108 -0.23 -22.33 -8.36
C GLU A 108 -1.45 -22.38 -7.45
N TYR A 109 -2.16 -21.25 -7.30
CA TYR A 109 -3.17 -21.15 -6.25
C TYR A 109 -4.54 -21.66 -6.68
N VAL A 110 -4.92 -21.50 -7.95
CA VAL A 110 -6.21 -21.98 -8.47
C VAL A 110 -6.10 -23.44 -8.91
N CYS A 111 -5.21 -23.73 -9.87
CA CYS A 111 -5.18 -25.05 -10.48
C CYS A 111 -4.53 -26.12 -9.57
N ARG A 112 -3.38 -25.80 -8.94
CA ARG A 112 -2.64 -26.78 -8.11
C ARG A 112 -3.20 -26.90 -6.69
N ARG A 113 -3.48 -25.75 -6.02
CA ARG A 113 -3.97 -25.76 -4.63
C ARG A 113 -5.49 -25.74 -4.50
N GLY A 114 -6.25 -25.56 -5.59
CA GLY A 114 -7.71 -25.53 -5.58
C GLY A 114 -8.33 -24.38 -4.80
N LEU A 115 -7.61 -23.27 -4.63
CA LEU A 115 -8.06 -22.11 -3.87
C LEU A 115 -8.77 -21.09 -4.77
N LEU A 116 -9.64 -20.28 -4.19
CA LEU A 116 -10.02 -19.01 -4.81
C LEU A 116 -8.81 -18.09 -4.73
N LEU A 117 -8.37 -17.56 -5.85
CA LEU A 117 -7.30 -16.56 -5.89
C LEU A 117 -7.90 -15.17 -6.05
N ARG A 118 -7.59 -14.27 -5.12
CA ARG A 118 -8.01 -12.87 -5.14
C ARG A 118 -6.77 -11.98 -5.16
N ILE A 119 -6.68 -11.12 -6.16
CA ILE A 119 -5.56 -10.19 -6.33
C ILE A 119 -6.04 -8.74 -6.30
N TYR A 120 -5.22 -7.86 -5.78
CA TYR A 120 -5.37 -6.40 -5.79
C TYR A 120 -4.14 -5.81 -6.49
N PRO A 121 -4.11 -5.80 -7.83
CA PRO A 121 -2.96 -5.28 -8.56
C PRO A 121 -2.87 -3.75 -8.40
N ILE A 122 -1.64 -3.22 -8.41
CA ILE A 122 -1.42 -1.77 -8.49
C ILE A 122 -1.62 -1.34 -9.95
N LEU A 123 -2.87 -1.23 -10.34
CA LEU A 123 -3.34 -0.75 -11.63
C LEU A 123 -4.41 0.30 -11.41
N PHE A 124 -4.36 1.37 -12.20
CA PHE A 124 -5.27 2.51 -12.11
C PHE A 124 -6.22 2.58 -13.30
N ASP A 125 -7.29 3.35 -13.17
CA ASP A 125 -8.31 3.56 -14.19
C ASP A 125 -7.79 4.32 -15.44
N ASP A 126 -6.65 4.99 -15.32
CA ASP A 126 -5.93 5.63 -16.42
C ASP A 126 -4.74 4.80 -16.98
N ASP A 127 -4.55 3.57 -16.48
CA ASP A 127 -3.57 2.63 -17.04
C ASP A 127 -4.05 2.02 -18.38
N SER A 128 -3.13 1.40 -19.11
CA SER A 128 -3.44 0.77 -20.41
C SER A 128 -4.53 -0.31 -20.28
N PRO A 129 -5.56 -0.29 -21.14
CA PRO A 129 -6.60 -1.32 -21.17
C PRO A 129 -6.08 -2.76 -21.38
N CYS A 130 -4.87 -2.92 -21.91
CA CYS A 130 -4.27 -4.25 -22.14
C CYS A 130 -4.18 -5.08 -20.87
N PHE A 131 -3.98 -4.46 -19.68
CA PHE A 131 -3.90 -5.20 -18.42
C PHE A 131 -5.25 -5.83 -18.03
N LEU A 132 -6.36 -5.17 -18.31
CA LEU A 132 -7.70 -5.74 -18.12
C LEU A 132 -7.94 -6.93 -19.08
N SER A 133 -7.51 -6.81 -20.34
CA SER A 133 -7.59 -7.90 -21.32
C SER A 133 -6.76 -9.09 -20.86
N ILE A 134 -5.54 -8.89 -20.39
CA ILE A 134 -4.68 -9.95 -19.86
C ILE A 134 -5.36 -10.67 -18.67
N LEU A 135 -5.93 -9.91 -17.72
CA LEU A 135 -6.63 -10.50 -16.58
C LEU A 135 -7.79 -11.38 -17.03
N ALA A 136 -8.62 -10.89 -17.97
CA ALA A 136 -9.75 -11.64 -18.51
C ALA A 136 -9.29 -12.91 -19.27
N GLU A 137 -8.28 -12.79 -20.13
CA GLU A 137 -7.69 -13.91 -20.88
C GLU A 137 -7.11 -14.97 -19.95
N GLU A 138 -6.49 -14.57 -18.84
CA GLU A 138 -5.96 -15.51 -17.83
C GLU A 138 -7.04 -16.01 -16.85
N GLY A 139 -8.33 -15.72 -17.10
CA GLY A 139 -9.45 -16.27 -16.36
C GLY A 139 -9.74 -15.60 -15.03
N PHE A 140 -9.43 -14.32 -14.92
CA PHE A 140 -9.83 -13.48 -13.79
C PHE A 140 -11.06 -12.66 -14.14
N THR A 141 -11.94 -12.52 -13.19
CA THR A 141 -13.10 -11.64 -13.25
C THR A 141 -12.99 -10.55 -12.18
N ARG A 142 -13.47 -9.36 -12.50
CA ARG A 142 -13.55 -8.28 -11.51
C ARG A 142 -14.58 -8.64 -10.43
N ALA A 143 -14.23 -8.45 -9.16
CA ALA A 143 -15.07 -8.80 -8.01
C ALA A 143 -15.26 -7.60 -7.07
N GLY A 144 -16.46 -7.46 -6.48
CA GLY A 144 -16.82 -6.38 -5.57
C GLY A 144 -17.30 -5.11 -6.26
N ASP A 145 -17.30 -4.00 -5.52
CA ASP A 145 -17.80 -2.72 -6.02
C ASP A 145 -17.01 -2.26 -7.24
N GLU A 146 -17.71 -1.70 -8.22
CA GLU A 146 -17.14 -1.14 -9.46
C GLU A 146 -16.17 0.01 -9.18
N HIS A 147 -16.23 0.60 -7.99
CA HIS A 147 -15.40 1.72 -7.58
C HIS A 147 -14.27 1.26 -6.66
N GLY A 148 -13.09 1.03 -7.23
CA GLY A 148 -11.86 0.80 -6.46
C GLY A 148 -11.49 1.98 -5.55
N SER A 149 -10.59 1.74 -4.60
CA SER A 149 -10.03 2.80 -3.75
C SER A 149 -9.46 3.92 -4.61
N ARG A 150 -9.62 5.18 -4.18
CA ARG A 150 -9.15 6.36 -4.89
C ARG A 150 -7.98 6.98 -4.14
N THR A 151 -6.99 7.49 -4.87
CA THR A 151 -5.82 8.16 -4.30
C THR A 151 -5.36 9.32 -5.17
N ILE A 152 -4.38 10.08 -4.65
CA ILE A 152 -3.68 11.11 -5.41
C ILE A 152 -2.21 10.76 -5.46
N ILE A 153 -1.66 10.65 -6.66
CA ILE A 153 -0.25 10.37 -6.92
C ILE A 153 0.46 11.65 -7.36
N MET A 154 1.51 12.02 -6.66
CA MET A 154 2.41 13.09 -7.04
C MET A 154 3.62 12.53 -7.77
N ASP A 155 3.97 13.13 -8.92
CA ASP A 155 5.25 12.86 -9.60
C ASP A 155 6.34 13.73 -8.97
N LEU A 156 7.28 13.07 -8.30
CA LEU A 156 8.41 13.71 -7.64
C LEU A 156 9.65 13.87 -8.53
N ASN A 157 9.65 13.44 -9.79
CA ASN A 157 10.78 13.68 -10.70
C ASN A 157 10.98 15.16 -11.04
N ARG A 158 9.96 15.99 -10.82
CA ARG A 158 9.97 17.42 -11.04
C ARG A 158 10.86 18.17 -10.03
N PRO A 159 11.46 19.32 -10.39
CA PRO A 159 12.17 20.19 -9.45
C PRO A 159 11.30 20.62 -8.26
N LEU A 160 11.92 20.87 -7.09
CA LEU A 160 11.19 21.25 -5.87
C LEU A 160 10.42 22.57 -6.00
N ASP A 161 10.98 23.53 -6.71
CA ASP A 161 10.33 24.81 -6.99
C ASP A 161 9.06 24.65 -7.86
N GLU A 162 9.10 23.76 -8.86
CA GLU A 162 7.92 23.43 -9.64
C GLU A 162 6.85 22.71 -8.80
N LEU A 163 7.26 21.76 -7.94
CA LEU A 163 6.36 21.10 -7.00
C LEU A 163 5.70 22.11 -6.06
N ARG A 164 6.47 23.09 -5.58
CA ARG A 164 5.98 24.14 -4.69
C ARG A 164 5.00 25.09 -5.41
N GLN A 165 5.30 25.47 -6.64
CA GLN A 165 4.43 26.33 -7.44
C GLN A 165 3.11 25.61 -7.82
N ALA A 166 3.14 24.29 -8.00
CA ALA A 166 1.97 23.50 -8.34
C ALA A 166 0.98 23.32 -7.16
N LEU A 167 1.40 23.55 -5.92
CA LEU A 167 0.50 23.52 -4.76
C LEU A 167 -0.68 24.47 -4.94
N ARG A 168 -1.88 24.10 -4.53
CA ARG A 168 -3.03 25.00 -4.57
C ARG A 168 -2.79 26.25 -3.68
N PRO A 169 -3.37 27.43 -4.02
CA PRO A 169 -3.11 28.69 -3.31
C PRO A 169 -3.36 28.63 -1.80
N HIS A 170 -4.40 27.91 -1.38
CA HIS A 170 -4.66 27.71 0.05
C HIS A 170 -3.50 26.95 0.72
N TRP A 171 -3.03 25.86 0.11
CA TRP A 171 -1.95 25.06 0.66
C TRP A 171 -0.63 25.83 0.74
N GLN A 172 -0.30 26.61 -0.31
CA GLN A 172 0.87 27.49 -0.32
C GLN A 172 0.83 28.51 0.81
N ARG A 173 -0.34 29.11 1.09
CA ARG A 173 -0.53 30.06 2.17
C ARG A 173 -0.30 29.42 3.54
N GLU A 174 -0.93 28.26 3.78
CA GLU A 174 -0.80 27.54 5.06
C GLU A 174 0.64 27.06 5.30
N LEU A 175 1.34 26.61 4.25
CA LEU A 175 2.77 26.28 4.32
C LEU A 175 3.62 27.49 4.71
N LYS A 176 3.41 28.64 4.06
CA LYS A 176 4.12 29.88 4.40
C LYS A 176 3.85 30.33 5.85
N VAL A 177 2.67 30.09 6.37
CA VAL A 177 2.35 30.36 7.78
C VAL A 177 3.13 29.41 8.68
N ALA A 178 3.15 28.11 8.38
CA ALA A 178 3.89 27.11 9.16
C ALA A 178 5.41 27.38 9.18
N GLU A 179 5.98 27.77 8.04
CA GLU A 179 7.42 28.10 7.92
C GLU A 179 7.85 29.31 8.76
N LYS A 180 6.92 30.22 9.04
CA LYS A 180 7.21 31.39 9.92
C LYS A 180 7.12 31.05 11.41
N GLN A 181 6.54 29.90 11.75
CA GLN A 181 6.48 29.48 13.15
C GLN A 181 7.79 28.77 13.52
N LYS A 182 8.17 28.91 14.80
CA LYS A 182 9.33 28.19 15.34
C LYS A 182 8.98 26.72 15.62
N LEU A 183 8.77 25.95 14.55
CA LEU A 183 8.45 24.53 14.62
C LEU A 183 9.73 23.71 14.47
N GLU A 184 9.94 22.79 15.40
CA GLU A 184 11.03 21.82 15.36
C GLU A 184 10.53 20.54 14.70
N ILE A 185 11.33 19.96 13.79
CA ILE A 185 11.05 18.66 13.19
C ILE A 185 11.97 17.63 13.79
N VAL A 186 11.37 16.55 14.33
CA VAL A 186 12.06 15.36 14.80
C VAL A 186 11.69 14.23 13.83
N GLU A 187 12.71 13.55 13.30
CA GLU A 187 12.49 12.53 12.28
C GLU A 187 13.40 11.32 12.48
N GLY A 188 12.90 10.16 12.11
CA GLY A 188 13.64 8.90 12.25
C GLY A 188 12.81 7.70 11.85
N SER A 189 13.20 6.55 12.38
CA SER A 189 12.51 5.26 12.22
C SER A 189 12.43 4.47 13.53
N GLU A 190 12.85 5.08 14.63
CA GLU A 190 12.97 4.51 15.96
C GLU A 190 11.59 4.24 16.58
N ASP A 191 11.50 3.24 17.43
CA ASP A 191 10.26 2.81 18.06
C ASP A 191 9.68 3.87 18.99
N GLU A 192 10.54 4.65 19.65
CA GLU A 192 10.15 5.75 20.52
C GLU A 192 9.39 6.86 19.78
N LEU A 193 9.79 7.15 18.53
CA LEU A 193 9.07 8.11 17.70
C LEU A 193 7.71 7.56 17.27
N PHE A 194 7.64 6.24 17.06
CA PHE A 194 6.38 5.60 16.73
C PHE A 194 5.40 5.65 17.92
N GLU A 195 5.88 5.43 19.16
CA GLU A 195 5.07 5.56 20.38
C GLU A 195 4.49 6.97 20.52
N ILE A 196 5.33 8.00 20.40
CA ILE A 196 4.88 9.40 20.46
C ILE A 196 3.83 9.67 19.39
N PHE A 197 4.02 9.12 18.17
CA PHE A 197 3.03 9.25 17.11
C PHE A 197 1.71 8.57 17.47
N ILE A 198 1.74 7.36 18.05
CA ILE A 198 0.54 6.60 18.46
C ILE A 198 -0.29 7.39 19.46
N ASP A 199 0.32 8.00 20.46
CA ASP A 199 -0.39 8.79 21.47
C ASP A 199 -1.13 9.97 20.83
N MET A 200 -0.47 10.70 19.95
CA MET A 200 -1.07 11.82 19.21
C MET A 200 -2.16 11.33 18.23
N TYR A 201 -1.97 10.16 17.63
CA TYR A 201 -2.93 9.55 16.72
C TYR A 201 -4.21 9.13 17.46
N ARG A 202 -4.08 8.49 18.62
CA ARG A 202 -5.21 8.09 19.48
C ARG A 202 -6.01 9.31 19.98
N GLU A 203 -5.32 10.39 20.38
CA GLU A 203 -5.96 11.66 20.73
C GLU A 203 -6.80 12.21 19.56
N MET A 204 -6.23 12.21 18.35
CA MET A 204 -6.92 12.68 17.16
C MET A 204 -8.14 11.80 16.82
N VAL A 205 -8.01 10.49 16.89
CA VAL A 205 -9.11 9.53 16.62
C VAL A 205 -10.26 9.75 17.60
N ALA A 206 -9.94 9.88 18.89
CA ALA A 206 -10.95 10.16 19.94
C ALA A 206 -11.69 11.48 19.70
N ARG A 207 -10.95 12.55 19.34
CA ARG A 207 -11.53 13.86 19.02
C ARG A 207 -12.43 13.83 17.79
N LYS A 208 -11.98 13.18 16.70
CA LYS A 208 -12.73 13.15 15.43
C LYS A 208 -13.84 12.11 15.40
N LYS A 209 -13.88 11.17 16.34
CA LYS A 209 -14.86 10.09 16.45
C LYS A 209 -15.02 9.26 15.16
N PHE A 210 -13.94 9.06 14.41
CA PHE A 210 -13.98 8.19 13.24
C PHE A 210 -13.40 6.81 13.56
N ARG A 211 -13.86 5.81 12.80
CA ARG A 211 -13.34 4.45 12.92
C ARG A 211 -12.18 4.28 11.94
N GLU A 212 -11.01 4.02 12.49
CA GLU A 212 -9.83 3.69 11.68
C GLU A 212 -9.88 2.22 11.26
N PRO A 213 -9.75 1.91 9.96
CA PRO A 213 -9.73 0.53 9.48
C PRO A 213 -8.41 -0.19 9.74
N ASN A 214 -7.34 0.56 10.01
CA ASN A 214 -6.00 0.01 10.25
C ASN A 214 -5.66 0.06 11.73
N ASP A 215 -5.16 -1.04 12.26
CA ASP A 215 -4.65 -1.11 13.62
C ASP A 215 -3.24 -0.50 13.67
N ILE A 216 -3.09 0.64 14.31
CA ILE A 216 -1.80 1.35 14.41
C ILE A 216 -0.76 0.54 15.20
N ASP A 217 -1.17 -0.28 16.16
CA ASP A 217 -0.26 -1.12 16.96
C ASP A 217 0.27 -2.31 16.12
N GLU A 218 -0.53 -2.84 15.19
CA GLU A 218 0.00 -3.80 14.19
C GLU A 218 1.08 -3.15 13.31
N PHE A 219 0.90 -1.89 12.89
CA PHE A 219 1.90 -1.18 12.08
C PHE A 219 3.19 -0.90 12.87
N ARG A 220 3.10 -0.62 14.17
CA ARG A 220 4.28 -0.55 15.03
C ARG A 220 5.00 -1.90 15.08
N THR A 221 4.27 -2.99 15.26
CA THR A 221 4.84 -4.34 15.25
C THR A 221 5.51 -4.68 13.91
N ILE A 222 4.92 -4.24 12.79
CA ILE A 222 5.53 -4.35 11.47
C ILE A 222 6.82 -3.54 11.42
N GLN A 223 6.80 -2.28 11.87
CA GLN A 223 7.97 -1.39 11.93
C GLN A 223 9.14 -2.04 12.69
N GLN A 224 8.87 -2.66 13.83
CA GLN A 224 9.90 -3.34 14.64
C GLN A 224 10.57 -4.49 13.88
N ARG A 225 9.83 -5.21 13.02
CA ARG A 225 10.32 -6.37 12.26
C ARG A 225 10.91 -6.02 10.89
N LEU A 226 10.66 -4.84 10.35
CA LEU A 226 11.23 -4.43 9.08
C LEU A 226 12.75 -4.30 9.21
N PRO A 227 13.53 -4.72 8.20
CA PRO A 227 14.96 -4.40 8.12
C PRO A 227 15.16 -2.89 7.96
N VAL A 228 16.35 -2.41 8.35
CA VAL A 228 16.66 -0.97 8.45
C VAL A 228 16.32 -0.21 7.17
N GLU A 229 16.67 -0.77 6.01
CA GLU A 229 16.45 -0.18 4.69
C GLU A 229 14.98 -0.11 4.27
N SER A 230 14.09 -0.85 4.95
CA SER A 230 12.63 -0.88 4.68
C SER A 230 11.80 -0.24 5.78
N LYS A 231 12.44 0.30 6.84
CA LYS A 231 11.76 0.99 7.94
C LYS A 231 10.89 2.14 7.42
N MET A 232 9.72 2.30 8.02
CA MET A 232 8.88 3.46 7.76
C MET A 232 9.55 4.73 8.30
N LYS A 233 9.47 5.82 7.53
CA LYS A 233 9.90 7.14 7.95
C LYS A 233 8.82 7.74 8.85
N ILE A 234 9.23 8.20 10.03
CA ILE A 234 8.40 8.90 10.99
C ILE A 234 8.90 10.35 11.05
N MET A 235 7.98 11.29 10.94
CA MET A 235 8.29 12.71 11.13
C MET A 235 7.29 13.32 12.11
N LEU A 236 7.81 13.98 13.13
CA LEU A 236 7.04 14.67 14.17
C LEU A 236 7.36 16.17 14.13
N CYS A 237 6.38 16.98 14.43
CA CYS A 237 6.50 18.41 14.53
C CYS A 237 6.21 18.87 15.96
N ARG A 238 7.14 19.60 16.55
CA ARG A 238 7.05 20.15 17.91
C ARG A 238 6.92 21.68 17.86
N SER A 239 6.01 22.21 18.63
CA SER A 239 5.88 23.64 18.94
C SER A 239 6.31 23.93 20.38
N SER A 240 6.25 25.18 20.82
CA SER A 240 6.46 25.54 22.23
C SER A 240 5.45 24.89 23.18
N GLU A 241 4.29 24.45 22.68
CA GLU A 241 3.23 23.81 23.45
C GLU A 241 3.33 22.28 23.46
N GLY A 242 4.35 21.70 22.79
CA GLY A 242 4.55 20.26 22.69
C GLY A 242 4.40 19.71 21.27
N MET A 243 4.19 18.39 21.17
CA MET A 243 4.00 17.72 19.87
C MET A 243 2.69 18.17 19.21
N CYS A 244 2.80 18.74 18.01
CA CYS A 244 1.67 19.35 17.33
C CYS A 244 1.16 18.58 16.12
N SER A 245 2.04 17.86 15.40
CA SER A 245 1.66 17.05 14.25
C SER A 245 2.65 15.90 14.05
N GLY A 246 2.20 14.85 13.36
CA GLY A 246 3.05 13.73 12.99
C GLY A 246 2.57 13.07 11.69
N LEU A 247 3.47 12.41 11.00
CA LEU A 247 3.19 11.54 9.86
C LEU A 247 4.07 10.30 9.85
N ILE A 248 3.55 9.24 9.23
CA ILE A 248 4.29 8.01 8.93
C ILE A 248 4.18 7.73 7.43
N CYS A 249 5.32 7.48 6.80
CA CYS A 249 5.45 7.20 5.38
C CYS A 249 6.25 5.91 5.16
N SER A 250 5.79 5.05 4.27
CA SER A 250 6.53 3.87 3.81
C SER A 250 7.25 4.17 2.50
N VAL A 251 8.51 3.75 2.39
CA VAL A 251 9.31 3.88 1.16
C VAL A 251 10.04 2.56 0.93
N VAL A 252 9.47 1.68 0.12
CA VAL A 252 10.05 0.35 -0.18
C VAL A 252 10.49 0.25 -1.64
N GLY A 253 9.68 0.78 -2.55
CA GLY A 253 9.94 0.82 -3.99
C GLY A 253 10.17 2.23 -4.53
N GLY A 254 9.81 2.45 -5.78
CA GLY A 254 9.84 3.77 -6.42
C GLY A 254 8.71 4.72 -6.01
N THR A 255 7.77 4.23 -5.18
CA THR A 255 6.62 5.00 -4.69
C THR A 255 6.61 5.05 -3.17
N ALA A 256 6.66 6.25 -2.61
CA ALA A 256 6.39 6.48 -1.19
C ALA A 256 4.88 6.47 -0.93
N ILE A 257 4.44 5.92 0.20
CA ILE A 257 3.02 5.87 0.57
C ILE A 257 2.82 6.58 1.91
N TYR A 258 1.97 7.61 1.93
CA TYR A 258 1.52 8.28 3.14
C TYR A 258 0.57 7.37 3.93
N LEU A 259 1.06 6.73 4.98
CA LEU A 259 0.29 5.74 5.73
C LEU A 259 -0.62 6.39 6.77
N PHE A 260 -0.07 7.24 7.62
CA PHE A 260 -0.77 7.86 8.72
C PHE A 260 -0.39 9.32 8.89
N GLY A 261 -1.33 10.12 9.38
CA GLY A 261 -1.11 11.48 9.82
C GLY A 261 -1.94 11.82 11.04
N ALA A 262 -1.34 12.54 11.97
CA ALA A 262 -1.99 13.00 13.18
C ALA A 262 -1.74 14.49 13.41
N THR A 263 -2.70 15.14 14.06
CA THR A 263 -2.58 16.52 14.56
C THR A 263 -3.21 16.55 15.94
N SER A 264 -2.45 16.96 16.95
CA SER A 264 -2.93 17.10 18.32
C SER A 264 -3.94 18.26 18.43
N THR A 265 -4.65 18.33 19.52
CA THR A 265 -5.60 19.42 19.78
C THR A 265 -4.88 20.78 19.84
N THR A 266 -3.77 20.86 20.55
CA THR A 266 -2.92 22.05 20.62
C THR A 266 -2.30 22.38 19.27
N GLY A 267 -1.96 21.36 18.46
CA GLY A 267 -1.35 21.49 17.14
C GLY A 267 -2.26 22.02 16.04
N MET A 268 -3.57 22.11 16.24
CA MET A 268 -4.50 22.52 15.17
C MET A 268 -4.20 23.93 14.60
N LYS A 269 -3.67 24.84 15.42
CA LYS A 269 -3.31 26.20 15.01
C LYS A 269 -1.88 26.31 14.45
N SER A 270 -1.03 25.32 14.70
CA SER A 270 0.39 25.33 14.32
C SER A 270 0.65 25.23 12.83
N ARG A 271 -0.30 24.64 12.06
CA ARG A 271 -0.09 24.24 10.65
C ARG A 271 1.05 23.24 10.44
N GLY A 272 1.50 22.55 11.49
CA GLY A 272 2.61 21.60 11.44
C GLY A 272 2.44 20.51 10.39
N SER A 273 1.21 20.05 10.13
CA SER A 273 0.95 19.04 9.08
C SER A 273 1.35 19.51 7.67
N TYR A 274 1.23 20.82 7.36
CA TYR A 274 1.68 21.38 6.08
C TYR A 274 3.20 21.38 5.99
N LEU A 275 3.87 21.77 7.07
CA LEU A 275 5.34 21.76 7.13
C LEU A 275 5.88 20.34 7.00
N LEU A 276 5.32 19.37 7.74
CA LEU A 276 5.76 17.97 7.70
C LEU A 276 5.62 17.36 6.31
N GLN A 277 4.49 17.58 5.63
CA GLN A 277 4.29 17.06 4.27
C GLN A 277 5.31 17.66 3.29
N TRP A 278 5.59 18.95 3.40
CA TRP A 278 6.60 19.59 2.54
C TRP A 278 8.01 19.07 2.84
N LYS A 279 8.37 18.92 4.11
CA LYS A 279 9.66 18.36 4.51
C LYS A 279 9.80 16.90 4.10
N LEU A 280 8.73 16.11 4.13
CA LEU A 280 8.73 14.76 3.60
C LEU A 280 8.99 14.78 2.09
N ILE A 281 8.37 15.66 1.32
CA ILE A 281 8.62 15.79 -0.13
C ILE A 281 10.11 16.13 -0.39
N GLU A 282 10.69 17.07 0.36
CA GLU A 282 12.12 17.38 0.26
C GLU A 282 13.00 16.15 0.54
N TRP A 283 12.69 15.40 1.59
CA TRP A 283 13.42 14.19 1.97
C TRP A 283 13.27 13.09 0.91
N LEU A 284 12.07 12.85 0.39
CA LEU A 284 11.80 11.87 -0.68
C LEU A 284 12.57 12.19 -1.96
N LYS A 285 12.66 13.47 -2.31
CA LYS A 285 13.46 13.95 -3.46
C LYS A 285 14.94 13.66 -3.28
N CYS A 286 15.51 13.91 -2.10
CA CYS A 286 16.90 13.55 -1.79
C CYS A 286 17.13 12.05 -1.93
N GLY A 287 16.15 11.21 -1.54
CA GLY A 287 16.17 9.76 -1.69
C GLY A 287 15.86 9.27 -3.11
N ARG A 288 15.68 10.17 -4.10
CA ARG A 288 15.35 9.83 -5.51
C ARG A 288 14.08 8.99 -5.66
N VAL A 289 13.12 9.18 -4.77
CA VAL A 289 11.79 8.54 -4.87
C VAL A 289 11.02 9.20 -6.00
N ALA A 290 10.50 8.39 -6.93
CA ALA A 290 9.86 8.92 -8.15
C ALA A 290 8.43 9.40 -7.93
N ARG A 291 7.69 8.76 -7.02
CA ARG A 291 6.26 9.02 -6.80
C ARG A 291 5.93 9.08 -5.33
N TYR A 292 4.94 9.91 -4.99
CA TYR A 292 4.35 9.97 -3.66
C TYR A 292 2.85 9.74 -3.74
N ASP A 293 2.41 8.61 -3.22
CA ASP A 293 1.01 8.24 -3.07
C ASP A 293 0.48 8.82 -1.76
N LEU A 294 -0.45 9.76 -1.86
CA LEU A 294 -1.09 10.38 -0.71
C LEU A 294 -2.10 9.44 -0.01
N ASN A 295 -2.24 8.21 -0.50
CA ASN A 295 -3.11 7.17 0.03
C ASN A 295 -4.60 7.57 0.01
N GLY A 296 -5.46 6.63 0.37
CA GLY A 296 -6.91 6.69 0.25
C GLY A 296 -7.55 8.05 0.47
N ILE A 297 -8.40 8.44 -0.47
CA ILE A 297 -9.25 9.62 -0.41
C ILE A 297 -10.71 9.23 -0.61
N ASN A 298 -11.59 9.95 0.06
CA ASN A 298 -13.03 9.84 -0.15
C ASN A 298 -13.64 11.24 -0.06
N PRO A 299 -14.00 11.85 -1.20
CA PRO A 299 -14.58 13.20 -1.23
C PRO A 299 -15.91 13.32 -0.48
N GLU A 300 -16.67 12.23 -0.43
CA GLU A 300 -18.04 12.20 0.13
C GLU A 300 -18.02 12.03 1.64
N THR A 301 -17.27 11.04 2.15
CA THR A 301 -17.25 10.71 3.58
C THR A 301 -16.19 11.46 4.36
N ASN A 302 -15.10 11.94 3.71
CA ASN A 302 -14.02 12.69 4.34
C ASN A 302 -13.52 13.86 3.46
N PRO A 303 -14.40 14.87 3.20
CA PRO A 303 -14.08 15.98 2.29
C PRO A 303 -12.90 16.83 2.77
N GLY A 304 -12.68 16.93 4.09
CA GLY A 304 -11.55 17.68 4.65
C GLY A 304 -10.20 17.05 4.31
N THR A 305 -10.05 15.74 4.49
CA THR A 305 -8.84 15.01 4.12
C THR A 305 -8.64 14.99 2.60
N TYR A 306 -9.73 14.81 1.83
CA TYR A 306 -9.66 14.91 0.37
C TYR A 306 -9.13 16.27 -0.08
N LYS A 307 -9.72 17.37 0.44
CA LYS A 307 -9.28 18.73 0.12
C LYS A 307 -7.81 18.94 0.45
N PHE A 308 -7.35 18.52 1.64
CA PHE A 308 -5.96 18.63 2.06
C PHE A 308 -5.01 17.93 1.08
N LYS A 309 -5.30 16.67 0.73
CA LYS A 309 -4.48 15.85 -0.19
C LYS A 309 -4.53 16.39 -1.62
N ARG A 310 -5.72 16.75 -2.11
CA ARG A 310 -5.89 17.35 -3.44
C ARG A 310 -5.12 18.67 -3.58
N ASP A 311 -5.20 19.53 -2.57
CA ASP A 311 -4.54 20.81 -2.59
C ASP A 311 -3.01 20.68 -2.46
N LEU A 312 -2.51 19.62 -1.79
CA LEU A 312 -1.10 19.22 -1.76
C LEU A 312 -0.63 18.68 -3.12
N GLY A 313 -1.40 17.78 -3.74
CA GLY A 313 -1.11 17.27 -5.08
C GLY A 313 -1.13 18.37 -6.15
N GLY A 314 -1.88 19.45 -5.88
CA GLY A 314 -1.97 20.60 -6.74
C GLY A 314 -2.58 20.27 -8.12
N ASP A 315 -2.23 21.07 -9.14
CA ASP A 315 -2.74 20.89 -10.50
C ASP A 315 -2.10 19.73 -11.27
N LYS A 316 -1.03 19.17 -10.72
CA LYS A 316 -0.24 18.10 -11.34
C LYS A 316 -0.38 16.75 -10.62
N GLY A 317 -1.06 16.73 -9.48
CA GLY A 317 -1.40 15.49 -8.78
C GLY A 317 -2.44 14.70 -9.58
N ARG A 318 -2.13 13.43 -9.86
CA ARG A 318 -3.05 12.51 -10.54
C ARG A 318 -4.05 11.97 -9.52
N ASP A 319 -5.31 12.32 -9.68
CA ASP A 319 -6.42 11.78 -8.90
C ASP A 319 -6.96 10.55 -9.62
N VAL A 320 -6.62 9.36 -9.14
CA VAL A 320 -6.83 8.08 -9.82
C VAL A 320 -7.56 7.07 -8.94
N ARG A 321 -8.21 6.11 -9.58
CA ARG A 321 -8.85 4.97 -8.92
C ARG A 321 -8.09 3.69 -9.21
N PHE A 322 -7.86 2.88 -8.19
CA PHE A 322 -7.39 1.52 -8.41
C PHE A 322 -8.48 0.72 -9.15
N LEU A 323 -8.07 -0.17 -10.04
CA LEU A 323 -9.00 -1.04 -10.75
C LEU A 323 -9.78 -2.00 -9.81
N GLY A 324 -9.34 -2.11 -8.56
CA GLY A 324 -9.98 -2.92 -7.55
C GLY A 324 -9.48 -4.36 -7.53
N ARG A 325 -10.34 -5.28 -7.10
CA ARG A 325 -10.01 -6.68 -6.93
C ARG A 325 -10.43 -7.54 -8.11
N PHE A 326 -9.62 -8.55 -8.39
CA PHE A 326 -9.90 -9.57 -9.39
C PHE A 326 -9.81 -10.96 -8.77
N GLU A 327 -10.66 -11.87 -9.24
CA GLU A 327 -10.75 -13.23 -8.70
C GLU A 327 -10.69 -14.26 -9.82
N SER A 328 -10.07 -15.40 -9.50
CA SER A 328 -10.09 -16.61 -10.33
C SER A 328 -10.28 -17.84 -9.43
N CYS A 329 -11.14 -18.78 -9.82
CA CYS A 329 -11.39 -20.01 -9.09
C CYS A 329 -11.94 -21.09 -10.02
N GLU A 330 -11.50 -22.33 -9.83
CA GLU A 330 -12.07 -23.52 -10.49
C GLU A 330 -12.79 -24.45 -9.48
N SER A 331 -12.60 -24.21 -8.16
CA SER A 331 -13.16 -25.05 -7.09
C SER A 331 -14.47 -24.46 -6.55
N ILE A 332 -15.58 -25.10 -6.81
CA ILE A 332 -16.89 -24.74 -6.26
C ILE A 332 -16.86 -24.73 -4.72
N VAL A 333 -16.13 -25.68 -4.12
CA VAL A 333 -15.98 -25.79 -2.66
C VAL A 333 -15.26 -24.58 -2.09
N SER A 334 -14.21 -24.10 -2.76
CA SER A 334 -13.50 -22.87 -2.33
C SER A 334 -14.38 -21.63 -2.45
N VAL A 335 -15.14 -21.48 -3.52
CA VAL A 335 -16.10 -20.39 -3.70
C VAL A 335 -17.14 -20.39 -2.56
N ALA A 336 -17.76 -21.55 -2.30
CA ALA A 336 -18.76 -21.69 -1.24
C ALA A 336 -18.17 -21.40 0.15
N SER A 337 -17.00 -21.96 0.47
CA SER A 337 -16.32 -21.74 1.76
C SER A 337 -15.99 -20.26 2.00
N VAL A 338 -15.48 -19.57 0.96
CA VAL A 338 -15.15 -18.14 1.05
C VAL A 338 -16.42 -17.30 1.24
N SER A 339 -17.47 -17.57 0.47
CA SER A 339 -18.76 -16.87 0.57
C SER A 339 -19.38 -16.99 1.97
N VAL A 340 -19.35 -18.21 2.55
CA VAL A 340 -19.82 -18.45 3.94
C VAL A 340 -18.96 -17.66 4.93
N GLY A 341 -17.62 -17.74 4.81
CA GLY A 341 -16.71 -17.03 5.70
C GLY A 341 -16.87 -15.49 5.65
N GLU A 342 -17.14 -14.92 4.48
CA GLU A 342 -17.40 -13.48 4.31
C GLU A 342 -18.75 -13.07 4.91
N ARG A 343 -19.79 -13.88 4.75
CA ARG A 343 -21.11 -13.64 5.39
C ARG A 343 -21.01 -13.67 6.90
N LEU A 344 -20.32 -14.65 7.49
CA LEU A 344 -20.11 -14.75 8.94
C LEU A 344 -19.36 -13.52 9.48
N LYS A 345 -18.33 -13.05 8.78
CA LYS A 345 -17.60 -11.80 9.16
C LYS A 345 -18.50 -10.57 9.09
N SER A 346 -19.35 -10.47 8.07
CA SER A 346 -20.30 -9.37 7.92
C SER A 346 -21.30 -9.33 9.09
N ILE A 347 -21.84 -10.51 9.46
CA ILE A 347 -22.79 -10.64 10.60
C ILE A 347 -22.08 -10.27 11.92
N ALA A 348 -20.89 -10.82 12.19
CA ALA A 348 -20.13 -10.48 13.39
C ALA A 348 -19.78 -8.99 13.46
N GLY A 349 -19.39 -8.38 12.33
CA GLY A 349 -19.14 -6.95 12.24
C GLY A 349 -20.38 -6.07 12.45
N SER A 350 -21.57 -6.56 12.13
CA SER A 350 -22.82 -5.86 12.38
C SER A 350 -23.31 -5.99 13.84
N MET A 351 -23.01 -7.13 14.49
CA MET A 351 -23.32 -7.34 15.92
C MET A 351 -22.43 -6.50 16.85
N MET A 352 -21.18 -6.24 16.48
CA MET A 352 -20.30 -5.34 17.23
C MET A 352 -20.57 -3.85 16.97
N LYS A 353 -21.53 -3.52 16.10
CA LYS A 353 -21.97 -2.14 15.83
C LYS A 353 -23.21 -1.73 16.60
N LYS A 354 -23.85 -2.65 17.32
CA LYS A 354 -24.96 -2.39 18.27
C LYS A 354 -24.42 -2.37 19.70
#